data_fefcce667e2e8980135e028e27fa7f65
#
_entry.id   fefcce667e2e8980135e028e27fa7f65
#
_cell.length_a   1.000
_cell.length_b   1.000
_cell.length_c   1.000
_cell.angle_alpha   90.00
_cell.angle_beta   90.00
_cell.angle_gamma   90.00
#
_symmetry.space_group_name_H-M   'P 1'
#
loop_
_entity.id
_entity.type
_entity.pdbx_description
1 polymer ?
#
loop_
_entity_poly.entity_id
_entity_poly.type
_entity_poly.pdbx_seq_one_letter_code
_entity_poly.pdbx_strand_id
1 'polypeptide(L)'
;RKCFRECKEVFWKAGFSTFDDLNILAIRLLKRDIGHKIALRFPVIFIDECQDLSGNELRVLKALQEQGCIVHCIGDLNQSIYEFKRVDPDEILKHVGEYKQKELHINFRSCKEIVALSERLINVNEIESANLNNLFGSNSLVYFEYDKPDDAINSYYKILKKFDFLEKENRILVRQNSMKLQLEKSTRNGMDEKEPLIVATQLWKDGTPQQMKIALELAGKQISKWLGNGRTKANYYCPKEISSVFYWRVFLMNVLNKILSSKKLSNFNVTCGKWHEYAKKELGIILEEKYPIIADYDEIKDREFEKMINGKSYRVSNGNKDVVIGEIDEKVKNAIPIMTIHGSKGCPFDTTLVISTKNARSIGGHWKEHWLNGTGEAKRIGYVAGTRAKYLLVWGVPKMNS
;
A
#
# COMPACT_ATOMS: atom_id res chain seq x y z
N ARG A 1 19.35 25.67 -23.17
CA ARG A 1 19.83 24.27 -23.00
C ARG A 1 21.28 24.19 -22.50
N LYS A 2 22.23 25.00 -23.01
CA LYS A 2 23.64 25.01 -22.60
C LYS A 2 23.80 25.39 -21.12
N CYS A 3 23.21 26.48 -20.67
CA CYS A 3 23.23 26.98 -19.29
C CYS A 3 22.68 25.93 -18.28
N PHE A 4 21.60 25.24 -18.62
CA PHE A 4 21.03 24.19 -17.75
C PHE A 4 21.98 22.99 -17.57
N ARG A 5 22.73 22.64 -18.60
CA ARG A 5 23.71 21.55 -18.56
C ARG A 5 24.91 21.92 -17.69
N GLU A 6 25.39 23.17 -17.81
CA GLU A 6 26.47 23.73 -17.00
C GLU A 6 26.08 23.78 -15.50
N CYS A 7 24.85 24.20 -15.18
CA CYS A 7 24.33 24.17 -13.82
C CYS A 7 24.30 22.73 -13.26
N LYS A 8 23.82 21.74 -14.03
CA LYS A 8 23.81 20.34 -13.61
C LYS A 8 25.22 19.80 -13.30
N GLU A 9 26.22 20.18 -14.11
CA GLU A 9 27.61 19.74 -13.87
C GLU A 9 28.19 20.30 -12.57
N VAL A 10 27.79 21.50 -12.16
CA VAL A 10 28.16 22.07 -10.86
C VAL A 10 27.56 21.26 -9.72
N PHE A 11 26.26 20.93 -9.81
CA PHE A 11 25.59 20.06 -8.80
C PHE A 11 26.22 18.67 -8.72
N TRP A 12 26.56 18.06 -9.86
CA TRP A 12 27.20 16.75 -9.88
C TRP A 12 28.59 16.76 -9.23
N LYS A 13 29.38 17.81 -9.49
CA LYS A 13 30.70 17.99 -8.83
C LYS A 13 30.57 18.18 -7.32
N ALA A 14 29.46 18.77 -6.85
CA ALA A 14 29.13 18.92 -5.45
C ALA A 14 28.49 17.66 -4.80
N GLY A 15 28.34 16.57 -5.55
CA GLY A 15 27.77 15.30 -5.07
C GLY A 15 26.23 15.22 -5.09
N PHE A 16 25.55 16.18 -5.73
CA PHE A 16 24.08 16.18 -5.85
C PHE A 16 23.64 15.72 -7.24
N SER A 17 22.65 14.82 -7.30
CA SER A 17 22.06 14.35 -8.55
C SER A 17 20.58 13.99 -8.38
N THR A 18 19.82 14.09 -9.46
CA THR A 18 18.46 13.51 -9.53
C THR A 18 18.53 12.05 -9.97
N PHE A 19 17.44 11.28 -9.80
CA PHE A 19 17.38 9.90 -10.30
C PHE A 19 17.63 9.81 -11.81
N ASP A 20 17.10 10.75 -12.61
CA ASP A 20 17.36 10.79 -14.06
C ASP A 20 18.85 11.04 -14.38
N ASP A 21 19.52 11.85 -13.56
CA ASP A 21 20.94 12.14 -13.71
C ASP A 21 21.82 10.92 -13.41
N LEU A 22 21.41 10.05 -12.46
CA LEU A 22 22.12 8.82 -12.12
C LEU A 22 22.28 7.91 -13.32
N ASN A 23 21.21 7.73 -14.11
CA ASN A 23 21.27 6.93 -15.33
C ASN A 23 22.24 7.52 -16.35
N ILE A 24 22.26 8.83 -16.54
CA ILE A 24 23.18 9.52 -17.46
C ILE A 24 24.63 9.37 -16.99
N LEU A 25 24.88 9.51 -15.69
CA LEU A 25 26.21 9.33 -15.11
C LEU A 25 26.67 7.88 -15.20
N ALA A 26 25.78 6.92 -14.95
CA ALA A 26 26.04 5.49 -15.12
C ALA A 26 26.47 5.16 -16.55
N ILE A 27 25.75 5.65 -17.57
CA ILE A 27 26.12 5.44 -18.98
C ILE A 27 27.53 5.98 -19.27
N ARG A 28 27.89 7.16 -18.73
CA ARG A 28 29.23 7.74 -18.91
C ARG A 28 30.34 6.89 -18.28
N LEU A 29 30.06 6.30 -17.12
CA LEU A 29 31.00 5.44 -16.40
C LEU A 29 31.14 4.07 -17.09
N LEU A 30 30.03 3.48 -17.55
CA LEU A 30 30.02 2.20 -18.23
C LEU A 30 30.82 2.21 -19.54
N LYS A 31 30.97 3.35 -20.19
CA LYS A 31 31.81 3.52 -21.38
C LYS A 31 33.33 3.57 -21.10
N ARG A 32 33.71 3.48 -19.82
CA ARG A 32 35.12 3.44 -19.38
C ARG A 32 35.47 2.03 -18.88
N ASP A 33 36.68 1.84 -18.40
CA ASP A 33 37.22 0.57 -17.86
C ASP A 33 36.32 -0.09 -16.81
N ILE A 34 35.49 0.70 -16.11
CA ILE A 34 34.57 0.19 -15.10
C ILE A 34 33.47 -0.68 -15.74
N GLY A 35 33.02 -0.34 -16.95
CA GLY A 35 32.04 -1.14 -17.67
C GLY A 35 32.52 -2.54 -17.96
N HIS A 36 33.77 -2.66 -18.44
CA HIS A 36 34.39 -3.96 -18.68
C HIS A 36 34.53 -4.78 -17.39
N LYS A 37 34.96 -4.16 -16.29
CA LYS A 37 35.06 -4.83 -14.98
C LYS A 37 33.70 -5.32 -14.47
N ILE A 38 32.63 -4.55 -14.72
CA ILE A 38 31.27 -4.95 -14.36
C ILE A 38 30.85 -6.14 -15.21
N ALA A 39 31.10 -6.13 -16.52
CA ALA A 39 30.76 -7.24 -17.42
C ALA A 39 31.49 -8.52 -17.05
N LEU A 40 32.76 -8.45 -16.67
CA LEU A 40 33.51 -9.61 -16.19
C LEU A 40 32.93 -10.18 -14.87
N ARG A 41 32.44 -9.33 -13.99
CA ARG A 41 31.85 -9.75 -12.72
C ARG A 41 30.42 -10.26 -12.87
N PHE A 42 29.64 -9.67 -13.76
CA PHE A 42 28.23 -9.96 -14.03
C PHE A 42 28.02 -10.22 -15.53
N PRO A 43 28.50 -11.35 -16.03
CA PRO A 43 28.45 -11.65 -17.46
C PRO A 43 27.01 -11.87 -17.96
N VAL A 44 26.08 -12.22 -17.06
CA VAL A 44 24.66 -12.42 -17.36
C VAL A 44 23.81 -11.58 -16.40
N ILE A 45 22.87 -10.82 -16.95
CA ILE A 45 21.98 -9.92 -16.22
C ILE A 45 20.54 -10.29 -16.58
N PHE A 46 19.70 -10.51 -15.56
CA PHE A 46 18.26 -10.70 -15.72
C PHE A 46 17.54 -9.44 -15.24
N ILE A 47 16.68 -8.90 -16.09
CA ILE A 47 15.84 -7.74 -15.81
C ILE A 47 14.39 -8.24 -15.70
N ASP A 48 13.85 -8.18 -14.49
CA ASP A 48 12.43 -8.44 -14.25
C ASP A 48 11.62 -7.16 -14.43
N GLU A 49 10.34 -7.29 -14.79
CA GLU A 49 9.42 -6.16 -15.05
C GLU A 49 10.00 -5.17 -16.10
N CYS A 50 10.64 -5.67 -17.14
CA CYS A 50 11.35 -4.83 -18.13
C CYS A 50 10.42 -3.83 -18.84
N GLN A 51 9.10 -4.04 -18.85
CA GLN A 51 8.12 -3.10 -19.39
C GLN A 51 8.02 -1.78 -18.61
N ASP A 52 8.66 -1.66 -17.45
CA ASP A 52 8.67 -0.44 -16.63
C ASP A 52 9.95 0.38 -16.80
N LEU A 53 10.87 -0.05 -17.65
CA LEU A 53 12.12 0.66 -17.90
C LEU A 53 11.88 1.96 -18.66
N SER A 54 12.49 3.03 -18.17
CA SER A 54 12.58 4.30 -18.91
C SER A 54 13.60 4.23 -20.03
N GLY A 55 13.50 5.10 -21.03
CA GLY A 55 14.48 5.17 -22.13
C GLY A 55 15.93 5.35 -21.65
N ASN A 56 16.18 6.04 -20.53
CA ASN A 56 17.52 6.16 -19.96
C ASN A 56 18.00 4.83 -19.36
N GLU A 57 17.15 4.04 -18.73
CA GLU A 57 17.48 2.71 -18.20
C GLU A 57 17.76 1.72 -19.32
N LEU A 58 16.98 1.75 -20.42
CA LEU A 58 17.29 0.97 -21.62
C LEU A 58 18.67 1.31 -22.20
N ARG A 59 19.08 2.59 -22.18
CA ARG A 59 20.42 3.02 -22.61
C ARG A 59 21.53 2.52 -21.68
N VAL A 60 21.26 2.37 -20.37
CA VAL A 60 22.20 1.74 -19.42
C VAL A 60 22.39 0.26 -19.79
N LEU A 61 21.29 -0.47 -20.06
CA LEU A 61 21.36 -1.87 -20.48
C LEU A 61 22.14 -2.04 -21.77
N LYS A 62 21.89 -1.19 -22.77
CA LYS A 62 22.66 -1.20 -24.02
C LYS A 62 24.16 -0.96 -23.79
N ALA A 63 24.51 -0.01 -22.91
CA ALA A 63 25.90 0.23 -22.56
C ALA A 63 26.56 -0.99 -21.88
N LEU A 64 25.82 -1.76 -21.06
CA LEU A 64 26.32 -3.01 -20.46
C LEU A 64 26.50 -4.12 -21.51
N GLN A 65 25.57 -4.24 -22.47
CA GLN A 65 25.70 -5.18 -23.58
C GLN A 65 26.92 -4.87 -24.48
N GLU A 66 27.15 -3.59 -24.75
CA GLU A 66 28.35 -3.13 -25.48
C GLU A 66 29.67 -3.52 -24.79
N GLN A 67 29.62 -3.78 -23.46
CA GLN A 67 30.77 -4.26 -22.69
C GLN A 67 30.83 -5.80 -22.55
N GLY A 68 29.90 -6.53 -23.18
CA GLY A 68 29.89 -7.99 -23.23
C GLY A 68 28.93 -8.68 -22.25
N CYS A 69 28.06 -7.93 -21.54
CA CYS A 69 27.02 -8.55 -20.74
C CYS A 69 25.92 -9.18 -21.63
N ILE A 70 25.49 -10.37 -21.26
CA ILE A 70 24.28 -10.99 -21.82
C ILE A 70 23.09 -10.52 -20.99
N VAL A 71 22.10 -9.89 -21.64
CA VAL A 71 20.91 -9.36 -20.96
C VAL A 71 19.69 -10.19 -21.32
N HIS A 72 18.97 -10.66 -20.30
CA HIS A 72 17.68 -11.30 -20.41
C HIS A 72 16.60 -10.37 -19.85
N CYS A 73 15.60 -10.04 -20.66
CA CYS A 73 14.46 -9.23 -20.24
C CYS A 73 13.25 -10.12 -20.01
N ILE A 74 12.63 -10.00 -18.84
CA ILE A 74 11.40 -10.69 -18.43
C ILE A 74 10.36 -9.60 -18.17
N GLY A 75 9.17 -9.76 -18.74
CA GLY A 75 8.12 -8.76 -18.54
C GLY A 75 6.83 -9.07 -19.27
N ASP A 76 5.80 -8.29 -18.98
CA ASP A 76 4.50 -8.33 -19.62
C ASP A 76 4.11 -6.90 -20.02
N LEU A 77 4.11 -6.62 -21.31
CA LEU A 77 3.77 -5.29 -21.85
C LEU A 77 2.35 -4.86 -21.49
N ASN A 78 1.44 -5.82 -21.28
CA ASN A 78 0.08 -5.53 -20.83
C ASN A 78 0.02 -5.06 -19.36
N GLN A 79 1.13 -5.16 -18.61
CA GLN A 79 1.28 -4.60 -17.27
C GLN A 79 2.05 -3.28 -17.23
N SER A 80 2.37 -2.66 -18.38
CA SER A 80 3.00 -1.34 -18.45
C SER A 80 1.97 -0.24 -18.14
N ILE A 81 1.98 0.25 -16.90
CA ILE A 81 1.02 1.25 -16.36
C ILE A 81 1.73 2.48 -15.77
N TYR A 82 2.96 2.76 -16.18
CA TYR A 82 3.79 3.86 -15.67
C TYR A 82 4.15 4.89 -16.76
N GLU A 83 3.25 5.11 -17.75
CA GLU A 83 3.48 6.11 -18.81
C GLU A 83 3.77 7.52 -18.23
N PHE A 84 3.21 7.86 -17.07
CA PHE A 84 3.51 9.11 -16.37
C PHE A 84 4.99 9.24 -15.93
N LYS A 85 5.76 8.12 -15.86
CA LYS A 85 7.21 8.11 -15.63
C LYS A 85 8.02 8.22 -16.91
N ARG A 86 7.40 8.57 -18.04
CA ARG A 86 8.01 8.56 -19.38
C ARG A 86 8.49 7.18 -19.80
N VAL A 87 7.80 6.15 -19.39
CA VAL A 87 7.94 4.80 -19.91
C VAL A 87 7.15 4.74 -21.21
N ASP A 88 7.84 4.41 -22.29
CA ASP A 88 7.23 4.25 -23.61
C ASP A 88 7.24 2.76 -24.00
N PRO A 89 6.07 2.09 -24.00
CA PRO A 89 5.99 0.67 -24.38
C PRO A 89 6.52 0.38 -25.79
N ASP A 90 6.39 1.31 -26.71
CA ASP A 90 6.88 1.13 -28.09
C ASP A 90 8.41 1.19 -28.14
N GLU A 91 9.05 2.02 -27.33
CA GLU A 91 10.51 2.07 -27.20
C GLU A 91 11.03 0.75 -26.60
N ILE A 92 10.32 0.18 -25.62
CA ILE A 92 10.66 -1.10 -25.02
C ILE A 92 10.49 -2.23 -26.05
N LEU A 93 9.35 -2.28 -26.75
CA LEU A 93 9.10 -3.25 -27.82
C LEU A 93 10.19 -3.24 -28.87
N LYS A 94 10.60 -2.05 -29.31
CA LYS A 94 11.68 -1.89 -30.30
C LYS A 94 13.00 -2.46 -29.76
N HIS A 95 13.30 -2.21 -28.49
CA HIS A 95 14.54 -2.69 -27.86
C HIS A 95 14.54 -4.22 -27.69
N VAL A 96 13.46 -4.79 -27.13
CA VAL A 96 13.37 -6.24 -26.90
C VAL A 96 13.11 -7.02 -28.19
N GLY A 97 12.57 -6.38 -29.23
CA GLY A 97 12.35 -7.01 -30.52
C GLY A 97 13.63 -7.50 -31.24
N GLU A 98 14.79 -6.96 -30.83
CA GLU A 98 16.11 -7.39 -31.28
C GLU A 98 16.57 -8.71 -30.59
N TYR A 99 15.85 -9.18 -29.56
CA TYR A 99 16.22 -10.36 -28.78
C TYR A 99 15.46 -11.61 -29.26
N LYS A 100 16.03 -12.78 -28.95
CA LYS A 100 15.29 -14.04 -29.12
C LYS A 100 14.15 -14.08 -28.12
N GLN A 101 12.92 -14.06 -28.60
CA GLN A 101 11.71 -14.06 -27.78
C GLN A 101 11.27 -15.48 -27.43
N LYS A 102 10.72 -15.59 -26.21
CA LYS A 102 9.98 -16.75 -25.73
C LYS A 102 8.76 -16.26 -24.96
N GLU A 103 7.62 -16.88 -25.18
CA GLU A 103 6.37 -16.57 -24.51
C GLU A 103 6.06 -17.61 -23.43
N LEU A 104 5.43 -17.15 -22.34
CA LEU A 104 4.97 -18.00 -21.26
C LEU A 104 3.44 -18.02 -21.27
N HIS A 105 2.87 -19.16 -21.63
CA HIS A 105 1.42 -19.33 -21.80
C HIS A 105 0.73 -19.92 -20.57
N ILE A 106 1.46 -20.29 -19.51
CA ILE A 106 0.89 -20.94 -18.33
C ILE A 106 0.83 -19.96 -17.17
N ASN A 107 -0.38 -19.72 -16.66
CA ASN A 107 -0.64 -18.90 -15.48
C ASN A 107 -0.81 -19.79 -14.24
N PHE A 108 0.15 -19.72 -13.32
CA PHE A 108 0.13 -20.49 -12.06
C PHE A 108 -0.57 -19.74 -10.91
N ARG A 109 -0.92 -18.48 -11.11
CA ARG A 109 -1.48 -17.62 -10.04
C ARG A 109 -2.98 -17.76 -9.91
N SER A 110 -3.69 -17.48 -10.99
CA SER A 110 -5.13 -17.24 -10.96
C SER A 110 -5.92 -18.43 -11.49
N CYS A 111 -7.11 -18.64 -10.93
CA CYS A 111 -8.03 -19.66 -11.40
C CYS A 111 -8.51 -19.38 -12.83
N LYS A 112 -9.07 -20.40 -13.48
CA LYS A 112 -9.45 -20.40 -14.89
C LYS A 112 -10.36 -19.23 -15.29
N GLU A 113 -11.32 -18.88 -14.44
CA GLU A 113 -12.29 -17.82 -14.71
C GLU A 113 -11.62 -16.44 -14.75
N ILE A 114 -10.66 -16.20 -13.86
CA ILE A 114 -9.89 -14.95 -13.81
C ILE A 114 -8.94 -14.86 -15.00
N VAL A 115 -8.29 -15.97 -15.38
CA VAL A 115 -7.45 -16.04 -16.59
C VAL A 115 -8.27 -15.73 -17.84
N ALA A 116 -9.45 -16.36 -18.00
CA ALA A 116 -10.33 -16.10 -19.14
C ALA A 116 -10.79 -14.64 -19.23
N LEU A 117 -11.02 -13.96 -18.08
CA LEU A 117 -11.28 -12.51 -18.07
C LEU A 117 -10.05 -11.73 -18.53
N SER A 118 -8.87 -12.09 -18.04
CA SER A 118 -7.63 -11.39 -18.39
C SER A 118 -7.34 -11.46 -19.89
N GLU A 119 -7.55 -12.62 -20.52
CA GLU A 119 -7.42 -12.81 -21.97
C GLU A 119 -8.36 -11.88 -22.76
N ARG A 120 -9.62 -11.77 -22.34
CA ARG A 120 -10.58 -10.84 -22.96
C ARG A 120 -10.15 -9.37 -22.81
N LEU A 121 -9.54 -9.01 -21.70
CA LEU A 121 -9.06 -7.66 -21.46
C LEU A 121 -7.90 -7.27 -22.39
N ILE A 122 -7.05 -8.21 -22.81
CA ILE A 122 -5.89 -7.95 -23.68
C ILE A 122 -6.07 -8.47 -25.10
N ASN A 123 -7.21 -9.12 -25.41
CA ASN A 123 -7.52 -9.76 -26.69
C ASN A 123 -6.50 -10.85 -27.09
N VAL A 124 -6.13 -11.70 -26.15
CA VAL A 124 -5.28 -12.88 -26.35
C VAL A 124 -6.07 -14.11 -25.91
N ASN A 125 -5.89 -15.25 -26.53
CA ASN A 125 -6.60 -16.51 -26.23
C ASN A 125 -5.64 -17.69 -26.05
N GLU A 126 -4.47 -17.46 -25.47
CA GLU A 126 -3.38 -18.44 -25.42
C GLU A 126 -2.85 -18.71 -24.02
N ILE A 127 -3.54 -18.20 -22.97
CA ILE A 127 -3.09 -18.36 -21.59
C ILE A 127 -3.86 -19.50 -20.93
N GLU A 128 -3.16 -20.54 -20.50
CA GLU A 128 -3.72 -21.65 -19.75
C GLU A 128 -3.55 -21.44 -18.25
N SER A 129 -4.61 -21.72 -17.47
CA SER A 129 -4.52 -21.71 -16.01
C SER A 129 -4.03 -23.06 -15.50
N ALA A 130 -2.90 -23.06 -14.79
CA ALA A 130 -2.43 -24.21 -14.01
C ALA A 130 -2.95 -24.21 -12.56
N ASN A 131 -3.65 -23.14 -12.11
CA ASN A 131 -4.27 -23.10 -10.80
C ASN A 131 -5.63 -23.79 -10.83
N LEU A 132 -5.65 -25.04 -10.44
CA LEU A 132 -6.86 -25.87 -10.40
C LEU A 132 -7.72 -25.63 -9.15
N ASN A 133 -7.32 -24.77 -8.23
CA ASN A 133 -8.06 -24.50 -7.00
C ASN A 133 -9.26 -23.60 -7.29
N ASN A 134 -10.41 -24.21 -7.49
CA ASN A 134 -11.68 -23.51 -7.70
C ASN A 134 -12.45 -23.39 -6.38
N LEU A 135 -11.92 -22.55 -5.44
CA LEU A 135 -12.46 -22.41 -4.08
C LEU A 135 -13.81 -21.71 -4.02
N PHE A 136 -14.15 -20.94 -5.03
CA PHE A 136 -15.43 -20.22 -5.13
C PHE A 136 -16.37 -20.79 -6.20
N GLY A 137 -15.99 -21.88 -6.86
CA GLY A 137 -16.75 -22.49 -7.95
C GLY A 137 -17.00 -21.49 -9.09
N SER A 138 -18.22 -21.47 -9.61
CA SER A 138 -18.63 -20.50 -10.65
C SER A 138 -18.65 -19.04 -10.19
N ASN A 139 -18.44 -18.78 -8.89
CA ASN A 139 -18.45 -17.44 -8.31
C ASN A 139 -17.04 -16.82 -8.19
N SER A 140 -16.03 -17.37 -8.86
CA SER A 140 -14.67 -16.79 -8.87
C SER A 140 -14.60 -15.40 -9.53
N LEU A 141 -15.58 -15.07 -10.37
CA LEU A 141 -15.81 -13.73 -10.92
C LEU A 141 -17.18 -13.23 -10.47
N VAL A 142 -17.20 -12.12 -9.74
CA VAL A 142 -18.43 -11.48 -9.27
C VAL A 142 -18.45 -10.03 -9.73
N TYR A 143 -19.57 -9.64 -10.28
CA TYR A 143 -19.89 -8.27 -10.62
C TYR A 143 -20.93 -7.75 -9.65
N PHE A 144 -20.73 -6.55 -9.09
CA PHE A 144 -21.62 -5.96 -8.10
C PHE A 144 -21.87 -4.48 -8.39
N GLU A 145 -23.14 -4.11 -8.59
CA GLU A 145 -23.52 -2.71 -8.76
C GLU A 145 -23.70 -2.00 -7.43
N TYR A 146 -23.14 -0.79 -7.32
CA TYR A 146 -23.20 0.00 -6.10
C TYR A 146 -23.72 1.44 -6.34
N ASP A 147 -24.43 1.97 -5.36
CA ASP A 147 -24.75 3.41 -5.29
C ASP A 147 -23.62 4.18 -4.61
N LYS A 148 -23.10 3.64 -3.51
CA LYS A 148 -21.93 4.13 -2.78
C LYS A 148 -20.84 3.07 -2.75
N PRO A 149 -19.54 3.42 -2.89
CA PRO A 149 -18.47 2.43 -2.85
C PRO A 149 -18.44 1.56 -1.58
N ASP A 150 -18.93 2.10 -0.44
CA ASP A 150 -19.08 1.33 0.81
C ASP A 150 -20.03 0.14 0.68
N ASP A 151 -21.03 0.22 -0.20
CA ASP A 151 -21.95 -0.89 -0.46
C ASP A 151 -21.22 -2.08 -1.11
N ALA A 152 -20.28 -1.77 -2.03
CA ALA A 152 -19.43 -2.79 -2.64
C ALA A 152 -18.51 -3.45 -1.60
N ILE A 153 -17.92 -2.67 -0.70
CA ILE A 153 -17.08 -3.17 0.39
C ILE A 153 -17.87 -4.08 1.33
N ASN A 154 -19.08 -3.65 1.72
CA ASN A 154 -19.96 -4.45 2.58
C ASN A 154 -20.38 -5.77 1.92
N SER A 155 -20.66 -5.76 0.61
CA SER A 155 -21.01 -6.96 -0.13
C SER A 155 -19.84 -7.91 -0.29
N TYR A 156 -18.66 -7.38 -0.56
CA TYR A 156 -17.42 -8.16 -0.62
C TYR A 156 -17.13 -8.82 0.74
N TYR A 157 -17.24 -8.08 1.83
CA TYR A 157 -17.09 -8.62 3.19
C TYR A 157 -18.05 -9.78 3.47
N LYS A 158 -19.34 -9.65 3.08
CA LYS A 158 -20.32 -10.72 3.23
C LYS A 158 -19.93 -11.98 2.44
N ILE A 159 -19.40 -11.82 1.23
CA ILE A 159 -18.92 -12.94 0.42
C ILE A 159 -17.76 -13.64 1.13
N LEU A 160 -16.74 -12.88 1.58
CA LEU A 160 -15.59 -13.44 2.28
C LEU A 160 -15.99 -14.18 3.57
N LYS A 161 -16.92 -13.59 4.35
CA LYS A 161 -17.45 -14.22 5.57
C LYS A 161 -18.18 -15.54 5.25
N LYS A 162 -18.98 -15.57 4.19
CA LYS A 162 -19.71 -16.78 3.77
C LYS A 162 -18.78 -17.94 3.40
N PHE A 163 -17.62 -17.65 2.83
CA PHE A 163 -16.67 -18.66 2.37
C PHE A 163 -15.49 -18.88 3.35
N ASP A 164 -15.52 -18.24 4.52
CA ASP A 164 -14.43 -18.29 5.53
C ASP A 164 -13.07 -17.81 5.00
N PHE A 165 -13.10 -16.70 4.26
CA PHE A 165 -11.93 -16.12 3.62
C PHE A 165 -11.45 -14.79 4.24
N LEU A 166 -12.03 -14.37 5.38
CA LEU A 166 -11.70 -13.07 6.00
C LEU A 166 -10.23 -12.95 6.44
N GLU A 167 -9.62 -14.03 6.88
CA GLU A 167 -8.23 -14.06 7.36
C GLU A 167 -7.19 -14.26 6.25
N LYS A 168 -7.63 -14.42 5.00
CA LYS A 168 -6.75 -14.58 3.85
C LYS A 168 -6.23 -13.24 3.33
N GLU A 169 -5.32 -13.29 2.36
CA GLU A 169 -4.74 -12.11 1.73
C GLU A 169 -5.75 -11.41 0.80
N ASN A 170 -6.67 -10.65 1.39
CA ASN A 170 -7.73 -9.92 0.70
C ASN A 170 -7.31 -8.46 0.45
N ARG A 171 -7.72 -7.86 -0.68
CA ARG A 171 -7.43 -6.45 -1.00
C ARG A 171 -8.59 -5.76 -1.69
N ILE A 172 -8.74 -4.47 -1.40
CA ILE A 172 -9.60 -3.56 -2.15
C ILE A 172 -8.71 -2.70 -3.02
N LEU A 173 -8.96 -2.70 -4.32
CA LEU A 173 -8.18 -1.97 -5.31
C LEU A 173 -8.97 -0.80 -5.86
N VAL A 174 -8.36 0.37 -5.87
CA VAL A 174 -8.93 1.60 -6.42
C VAL A 174 -7.93 2.29 -7.34
N ARG A 175 -8.42 3.10 -8.29
CA ARG A 175 -7.53 3.81 -9.22
C ARG A 175 -6.81 4.99 -8.55
N GLN A 176 -7.51 5.77 -7.71
CA GLN A 176 -7.05 7.05 -7.19
C GLN A 176 -6.72 7.01 -5.71
N ASN A 177 -5.65 7.72 -5.30
CA ASN A 177 -5.32 7.93 -3.89
C ASN A 177 -6.43 8.69 -3.12
N SER A 178 -7.11 9.64 -3.77
CA SER A 178 -8.23 10.36 -3.17
C SER A 178 -9.37 9.41 -2.77
N MET A 179 -9.74 8.47 -3.65
CA MET A 179 -10.74 7.44 -3.36
C MET A 179 -10.27 6.49 -2.26
N LYS A 180 -9.00 6.07 -2.30
CA LYS A 180 -8.40 5.28 -1.23
C LYS A 180 -8.55 5.96 0.14
N LEU A 181 -8.15 7.24 0.24
CA LEU A 181 -8.24 8.01 1.48
C LEU A 181 -9.70 8.21 1.95
N GLN A 182 -10.62 8.43 1.00
CA GLN A 182 -12.04 8.56 1.31
C GLN A 182 -12.61 7.25 1.90
N LEU A 183 -12.34 6.12 1.27
CA LEU A 183 -12.80 4.80 1.73
C LEU A 183 -12.12 4.39 3.04
N GLU A 184 -10.82 4.67 3.21
CA GLU A 184 -10.15 4.44 4.48
C GLU A 184 -10.75 5.28 5.62
N LYS A 185 -11.24 6.48 5.33
CA LYS A 185 -11.97 7.31 6.30
C LYS A 185 -13.35 6.73 6.59
N SER A 186 -14.12 6.31 5.59
CA SER A 186 -15.47 5.77 5.81
C SER A 186 -15.44 4.44 6.57
N THR A 187 -14.52 3.56 6.26
CA THR A 187 -14.30 2.32 7.05
C THR A 187 -13.83 2.59 8.48
N ARG A 188 -13.22 3.78 8.72
CA ARG A 188 -12.75 4.22 10.04
C ARG A 188 -13.72 5.16 10.77
N ASN A 189 -14.75 5.68 10.12
CA ASN A 189 -15.66 6.68 10.72
C ASN A 189 -16.30 6.22 12.03
N GLY A 190 -16.41 4.91 12.27
CA GLY A 190 -16.74 4.36 13.59
C GLY A 190 -15.57 4.29 14.58
N MET A 191 -14.32 4.43 14.11
CA MET A 191 -13.11 4.36 14.94
C MET A 191 -12.57 5.74 15.34
N ASP A 192 -12.64 6.74 14.44
CA ASP A 192 -12.14 8.11 14.75
C ASP A 192 -13.06 8.84 15.73
N GLU A 193 -14.31 8.41 15.85
CA GLU A 193 -15.27 8.92 16.86
C GLU A 193 -15.10 8.24 18.22
N LYS A 194 -14.56 7.03 18.27
CA LYS A 194 -14.13 6.35 19.50
C LYS A 194 -12.68 6.71 19.79
N GLU A 195 -12.33 6.78 21.04
CA GLU A 195 -10.99 7.11 21.53
C GLU A 195 -9.89 6.29 20.84
N PRO A 196 -8.98 6.89 20.06
CA PRO A 196 -8.03 6.16 19.21
C PRO A 196 -7.14 5.18 19.99
N LEU A 197 -6.81 5.50 21.24
CA LEU A 197 -5.96 4.66 22.08
C LEU A 197 -6.70 3.43 22.60
N ILE A 198 -8.00 3.52 22.85
CA ILE A 198 -8.84 2.37 23.21
C ILE A 198 -8.89 1.38 22.07
N VAL A 199 -9.19 1.87 20.85
CA VAL A 199 -9.23 1.04 19.65
C VAL A 199 -7.86 0.43 19.35
N ALA A 200 -6.78 1.21 19.50
CA ALA A 200 -5.42 0.72 19.35
C ALA A 200 -5.13 -0.45 20.30
N THR A 201 -5.51 -0.32 21.57
CA THR A 201 -5.30 -1.36 22.57
C THR A 201 -6.07 -2.64 22.26
N GLN A 202 -7.32 -2.49 21.82
CA GLN A 202 -8.15 -3.64 21.44
C GLN A 202 -7.59 -4.37 20.20
N LEU A 203 -7.16 -3.64 19.16
CA LEU A 203 -6.54 -4.20 17.96
C LEU A 203 -5.18 -4.84 18.24
N TRP A 204 -4.49 -4.37 19.27
CA TRP A 204 -3.18 -4.89 19.67
C TRP A 204 -3.26 -6.21 20.44
N LYS A 205 -4.36 -6.46 21.16
CA LYS A 205 -4.52 -7.58 22.09
C LYS A 205 -4.31 -8.95 21.43
N ASP A 206 -5.06 -9.24 20.38
CA ASP A 206 -5.00 -10.54 19.69
C ASP A 206 -5.00 -10.31 18.16
N GLY A 207 -4.37 -9.23 17.74
CA GLY A 207 -4.47 -8.75 16.36
C GLY A 207 -3.57 -9.49 15.38
N THR A 208 -4.07 -9.61 14.15
CA THR A 208 -3.26 -9.97 12.99
C THR A 208 -2.17 -8.91 12.75
N PRO A 209 -1.08 -9.21 12.01
CA PRO A 209 -0.05 -8.22 11.66
C PRO A 209 -0.62 -6.92 11.08
N GLN A 210 -1.71 -7.01 10.31
CA GLN A 210 -2.39 -5.86 9.75
C GLN A 210 -3.12 -5.02 10.82
N GLN A 211 -3.78 -5.67 11.77
CA GLN A 211 -4.44 -5.02 12.89
C GLN A 211 -3.44 -4.35 13.82
N MET A 212 -2.31 -5.02 14.11
CA MET A 212 -1.20 -4.46 14.87
C MET A 212 -0.63 -3.19 14.20
N LYS A 213 -0.51 -3.19 12.87
CA LYS A 213 -0.09 -1.99 12.14
C LYS A 213 -1.07 -0.82 12.35
N ILE A 214 -2.38 -1.08 12.26
CA ILE A 214 -3.41 -0.06 12.50
C ILE A 214 -3.35 0.41 13.97
N ALA A 215 -3.16 -0.48 14.92
CA ALA A 215 -2.99 -0.15 16.32
C ALA A 215 -1.84 0.83 16.56
N LEU A 216 -0.67 0.57 15.95
CA LEU A 216 0.48 1.47 16.02
C LEU A 216 0.20 2.82 15.36
N GLU A 217 -0.52 2.86 14.24
CA GLU A 217 -0.92 4.11 13.60
C GLU A 217 -1.83 4.96 14.50
N LEU A 218 -2.83 4.33 15.15
CA LEU A 218 -3.76 5.01 16.05
C LEU A 218 -3.08 5.48 17.34
N ALA A 219 -2.27 4.63 17.95
CA ALA A 219 -1.49 4.97 19.13
C ALA A 219 -0.51 6.12 18.82
N GLY A 220 0.21 6.03 17.70
CA GLY A 220 1.13 7.07 17.27
C GLY A 220 0.43 8.40 17.00
N LYS A 221 -0.73 8.39 16.33
CA LYS A 221 -1.55 9.59 16.09
C LYS A 221 -1.98 10.27 17.39
N GLN A 222 -2.32 9.49 18.41
CA GLN A 222 -2.75 10.02 19.70
C GLN A 222 -1.57 10.50 20.54
N ILE A 223 -0.54 9.69 20.69
CA ILE A 223 0.61 9.99 21.55
C ILE A 223 1.45 11.13 20.98
N SER A 224 1.60 11.23 19.67
CA SER A 224 2.32 12.35 19.04
C SER A 224 1.70 13.71 19.34
N LYS A 225 0.38 13.79 19.55
CA LYS A 225 -0.27 15.05 19.97
C LYS A 225 0.23 15.57 21.33
N TRP A 226 0.71 14.66 22.17
CA TRP A 226 1.25 15.01 23.50
C TRP A 226 2.74 15.31 23.45
N LEU A 227 3.48 14.64 22.55
CA LEU A 227 4.92 14.74 22.48
C LEU A 227 5.44 15.76 21.45
N GLY A 228 4.61 16.22 20.51
CA GLY A 228 5.01 17.20 19.50
C GLY A 228 4.35 16.98 18.15
N ASN A 229 4.77 17.75 17.13
CA ASN A 229 4.22 17.64 15.78
C ASN A 229 4.66 16.34 15.11
N GLY A 230 3.74 15.40 15.00
CA GLY A 230 3.97 14.12 14.33
C GLY A 230 4.24 14.26 12.82
N ARG A 231 5.05 13.34 12.29
CA ARG A 231 5.25 13.16 10.86
C ARG A 231 3.99 12.61 10.19
N THR A 232 4.13 12.02 9.03
CA THR A 232 3.03 11.42 8.29
C THR A 232 2.59 10.07 8.88
N LYS A 233 1.42 9.59 8.45
CA LYS A 233 0.88 8.26 8.77
C LYS A 233 1.87 7.13 8.42
N ALA A 234 2.60 7.24 7.31
CA ALA A 234 3.59 6.24 6.89
C ALA A 234 4.69 6.01 7.94
N ASN A 235 4.96 7.02 8.77
CA ASN A 235 5.93 6.97 9.86
C ASN A 235 5.27 6.84 11.24
N TYR A 236 4.03 6.33 11.31
CA TYR A 236 3.27 6.18 12.55
C TYR A 236 3.19 7.47 13.37
N TYR A 237 3.10 8.63 12.69
CA TYR A 237 3.08 9.96 13.30
C TYR A 237 4.27 10.23 14.25
N CYS A 238 5.43 9.63 13.99
CA CYS A 238 6.64 9.86 14.78
C CYS A 238 6.92 11.37 14.88
N PRO A 239 7.14 11.93 16.07
CA PRO A 239 7.58 13.31 16.23
C PRO A 239 8.84 13.60 15.41
N LYS A 240 8.96 14.83 14.88
CA LYS A 240 10.08 15.21 14.00
C LYS A 240 11.43 15.17 14.73
N GLU A 241 11.38 15.41 15.99
CA GLU A 241 12.50 15.49 16.93
C GLU A 241 13.09 14.11 17.24
N ILE A 242 12.30 13.04 17.08
CA ILE A 242 12.78 11.67 17.24
C ILE A 242 13.48 11.24 15.95
N SER A 243 14.79 10.96 16.04
CA SER A 243 15.62 10.63 14.88
C SER A 243 15.22 9.33 14.19
N SER A 244 14.78 8.31 14.97
CA SER A 244 14.51 6.97 14.47
C SER A 244 13.03 6.56 14.58
N VAL A 245 12.38 6.37 13.42
CA VAL A 245 11.03 5.80 13.32
C VAL A 245 11.00 4.36 13.87
N PHE A 246 12.11 3.63 13.83
CA PHE A 246 12.20 2.30 14.41
C PHE A 246 12.04 2.33 15.93
N TYR A 247 12.78 3.17 16.65
CA TYR A 247 12.65 3.31 18.11
C TYR A 247 11.29 3.86 18.51
N TRP A 248 10.72 4.77 17.70
CA TRP A 248 9.34 5.22 17.90
C TRP A 248 8.33 4.06 17.85
N ARG A 249 8.44 3.16 16.87
CA ARG A 249 7.59 1.96 16.79
C ARG A 249 7.78 1.05 18.00
N VAL A 250 9.01 0.80 18.40
CA VAL A 250 9.33 -0.01 19.60
C VAL A 250 8.73 0.61 20.85
N PHE A 251 8.81 1.92 20.99
CA PHE A 251 8.16 2.66 22.09
C PHE A 251 6.64 2.45 22.09
N LEU A 252 5.96 2.67 20.96
CA LEU A 252 4.52 2.45 20.84
C LEU A 252 4.11 1.01 21.17
N MET A 253 4.87 0.02 20.72
CA MET A 253 4.64 -1.40 21.04
C MET A 253 4.72 -1.64 22.56
N ASN A 254 5.73 -1.09 23.21
CA ASN A 254 5.91 -1.23 24.64
C ASN A 254 4.80 -0.52 25.43
N VAL A 255 4.38 0.66 25.00
CA VAL A 255 3.24 1.38 25.60
C VAL A 255 1.96 0.54 25.50
N LEU A 256 1.63 0.01 24.31
CA LEU A 256 0.43 -0.82 24.11
C LEU A 256 0.48 -2.10 24.95
N ASN A 257 1.63 -2.78 25.01
CA ASN A 257 1.82 -3.95 25.86
C ASN A 257 1.60 -3.62 27.35
N LYS A 258 2.09 -2.48 27.80
CA LYS A 258 1.92 -2.04 29.19
C LYS A 258 0.47 -1.68 29.51
N ILE A 259 -0.23 -1.03 28.57
CA ILE A 259 -1.67 -0.75 28.69
C ILE A 259 -2.44 -2.08 28.81
N LEU A 260 -2.14 -3.08 28.03
CA LEU A 260 -2.79 -4.40 28.10
C LEU A 260 -2.49 -5.14 29.40
N SER A 261 -1.32 -4.94 29.99
CA SER A 261 -0.96 -5.55 31.28
C SER A 261 -1.68 -4.88 32.48
N SER A 262 -2.24 -3.69 32.31
CA SER A 262 -3.06 -3.05 33.32
C SER A 262 -4.46 -3.66 33.37
N LYS A 263 -4.87 -4.22 34.51
CA LYS A 263 -6.23 -4.78 34.73
C LYS A 263 -7.35 -3.78 34.49
N LYS A 264 -7.08 -2.47 34.65
CA LYS A 264 -8.08 -1.42 34.46
C LYS A 264 -8.17 -0.97 33.00
N LEU A 265 -7.02 -0.76 32.35
CA LEU A 265 -6.95 -0.28 30.97
C LEU A 265 -7.25 -1.38 29.93
N SER A 266 -7.05 -2.65 30.30
CA SER A 266 -7.43 -3.80 29.46
C SER A 266 -8.88 -4.25 29.64
N ASN A 267 -9.62 -3.65 30.57
CA ASN A 267 -11.04 -3.94 30.77
C ASN A 267 -11.92 -3.05 29.86
N PHE A 268 -12.48 -3.64 28.85
CA PHE A 268 -13.36 -2.97 27.88
C PHE A 268 -14.86 -3.05 28.26
N ASN A 269 -15.22 -3.72 29.36
CA ASN A 269 -16.60 -3.77 29.88
C ASN A 269 -16.93 -2.56 30.76
N VAL A 270 -16.28 -1.44 30.53
CA VAL A 270 -16.49 -0.15 31.22
C VAL A 270 -16.89 0.92 30.23
N THR A 271 -17.46 2.02 30.71
CA THR A 271 -17.74 3.18 29.86
C THR A 271 -16.46 3.90 29.44
N CYS A 272 -16.50 4.58 28.29
CA CYS A 272 -15.38 5.41 27.83
C CYS A 272 -14.95 6.43 28.90
N GLY A 273 -15.88 7.04 29.63
CA GLY A 273 -15.58 7.97 30.71
C GLY A 273 -14.77 7.33 31.85
N LYS A 274 -15.18 6.12 32.27
CA LYS A 274 -14.48 5.40 33.35
C LYS A 274 -13.09 4.92 32.90
N TRP A 275 -12.96 4.46 31.67
CA TRP A 275 -11.66 4.11 31.09
C TRP A 275 -10.72 5.32 31.06
N HIS A 276 -11.24 6.50 30.71
CA HIS A 276 -10.50 7.76 30.74
C HIS A 276 -10.00 8.15 32.14
N GLU A 277 -10.81 7.91 33.15
CA GLU A 277 -10.38 8.17 34.56
C GLU A 277 -9.19 7.27 34.94
N TYR A 278 -9.19 6.02 34.48
CA TYR A 278 -8.04 5.13 34.66
C TYR A 278 -6.83 5.58 33.83
N ALA A 279 -7.06 5.93 32.57
CA ALA A 279 -6.03 6.41 31.67
C ALA A 279 -5.30 7.66 32.19
N LYS A 280 -6.04 8.61 32.74
CA LYS A 280 -5.45 9.81 33.40
C LYS A 280 -4.47 9.48 34.52
N LYS A 281 -4.70 8.40 35.24
CA LYS A 281 -3.85 7.98 36.37
C LYS A 281 -2.67 7.13 35.96
N GLU A 282 -2.82 6.32 34.92
CA GLU A 282 -1.85 5.28 34.58
C GLU A 282 -1.01 5.60 33.33
N LEU A 283 -1.57 6.33 32.33
CA LEU A 283 -0.85 6.58 31.08
C LEU A 283 0.40 7.44 31.25
N GLY A 284 0.37 8.45 32.13
CA GLY A 284 1.54 9.26 32.42
C GLY A 284 2.71 8.40 32.88
N ILE A 285 2.45 7.54 33.86
CA ILE A 285 3.45 6.62 34.40
C ILE A 285 3.97 5.65 33.34
N ILE A 286 3.06 5.12 32.51
CA ILE A 286 3.43 4.20 31.41
C ILE A 286 4.33 4.89 30.37
N LEU A 287 3.99 6.11 29.99
CA LEU A 287 4.77 6.87 29.00
C LEU A 287 6.15 7.23 29.58
N GLU A 288 6.21 7.65 30.83
CA GLU A 288 7.47 7.97 31.51
C GLU A 288 8.35 6.73 31.68
N GLU A 289 7.79 5.58 32.07
CA GLU A 289 8.54 4.31 32.16
C GLU A 289 9.12 3.87 30.80
N LYS A 290 8.42 4.11 29.68
CA LYS A 290 8.84 3.68 28.34
C LYS A 290 9.64 4.75 27.59
N TYR A 291 9.68 5.95 28.08
CA TYR A 291 10.41 7.07 27.49
C TYR A 291 11.88 6.77 27.15
N PRO A 292 12.68 6.06 27.97
CA PRO A 292 14.08 5.75 27.62
C PRO A 292 14.30 5.11 26.27
N ILE A 293 13.25 4.48 25.68
CA ILE A 293 13.32 3.88 24.33
C ILE A 293 13.53 4.94 23.25
N ILE A 294 13.07 6.17 23.49
CA ILE A 294 13.15 7.31 22.56
C ILE A 294 13.97 8.47 23.15
N ALA A 295 14.89 8.16 24.05
CA ALA A 295 15.61 9.12 24.90
C ALA A 295 16.53 10.11 24.18
N ASP A 296 16.78 9.92 22.87
CA ASP A 296 17.53 10.91 22.07
C ASP A 296 16.77 12.25 21.91
N TYR A 297 15.54 12.30 22.43
CA TYR A 297 14.69 13.46 22.34
C TYR A 297 14.76 14.28 23.63
N ASP A 298 15.74 15.14 23.75
CA ASP A 298 16.04 15.90 24.96
C ASP A 298 14.91 16.84 25.42
N GLU A 299 14.13 17.38 24.47
CA GLU A 299 12.97 18.25 24.77
C GLU A 299 11.83 17.56 25.53
N ILE A 300 11.76 16.22 25.51
CA ILE A 300 10.73 15.48 26.25
C ILE A 300 11.11 15.35 27.74
N LYS A 301 12.40 15.33 28.09
CA LYS A 301 12.87 15.12 29.47
C LYS A 301 12.27 16.12 30.45
N ASP A 302 12.01 17.35 29.99
CA ASP A 302 11.46 18.43 30.81
C ASP A 302 9.93 18.49 30.80
N ARG A 303 9.25 17.57 30.08
CA ARG A 303 7.79 17.55 30.03
C ARG A 303 7.24 16.64 31.12
N GLU A 304 6.39 17.19 31.95
CA GLU A 304 5.61 16.43 32.91
C GLU A 304 4.47 15.70 32.20
N PHE A 305 4.67 14.43 31.87
CA PHE A 305 3.69 13.60 31.16
C PHE A 305 2.31 13.60 31.82
N GLU A 306 2.27 13.62 33.13
CA GLU A 306 1.01 13.65 33.90
C GLU A 306 0.21 14.92 33.64
N LYS A 307 0.85 16.08 33.55
CA LYS A 307 0.20 17.35 33.20
C LYS A 307 -0.27 17.36 31.73
N MET A 308 0.47 16.73 30.85
CA MET A 308 0.09 16.62 29.42
C MET A 308 -1.18 15.80 29.23
N ILE A 309 -1.35 14.69 29.96
CA ILE A 309 -2.52 13.82 29.88
C ILE A 309 -3.72 14.42 30.60
N ASN A 310 -3.51 15.11 31.72
CA ASN A 310 -4.55 15.83 32.43
C ASN A 310 -4.98 17.14 31.76
N GLY A 311 -4.27 17.57 30.70
CA GLY A 311 -4.60 18.77 29.96
C GLY A 311 -5.86 18.66 29.10
N LYS A 312 -6.27 19.79 28.51
CA LYS A 312 -7.48 19.89 27.64
C LYS A 312 -7.48 19.01 26.41
N SER A 313 -6.33 18.44 26.02
CA SER A 313 -6.13 17.64 24.81
C SER A 313 -6.57 16.18 24.91
N TYR A 314 -6.82 15.67 26.14
CA TYR A 314 -7.29 14.30 26.37
C TYR A 314 -8.65 14.33 27.06
N ARG A 315 -9.67 14.73 26.32
CA ARG A 315 -11.07 14.76 26.80
C ARG A 315 -11.92 13.82 25.97
N VAL A 316 -12.73 12.99 26.65
CA VAL A 316 -13.85 12.30 26.02
C VAL A 316 -14.87 13.35 25.57
N SER A 317 -15.36 13.24 24.33
CA SER A 317 -16.52 14.05 23.94
C SER A 317 -17.70 13.72 24.85
N ASN A 318 -18.46 14.72 25.26
CA ASN A 318 -19.58 14.53 26.18
C ASN A 318 -20.60 13.48 25.69
N GLY A 319 -20.73 13.28 24.36
CA GLY A 319 -21.59 12.28 23.77
C GLY A 319 -21.13 10.82 23.94
N ASN A 320 -19.85 10.58 24.23
CA ASN A 320 -19.30 9.22 24.36
C ASN A 320 -19.02 8.80 25.81
N LYS A 321 -19.19 9.68 26.77
CA LYS A 321 -18.78 9.45 28.17
C LYS A 321 -19.42 8.21 28.79
N ASP A 322 -20.71 8.02 28.53
CA ASP A 322 -21.52 6.93 29.10
C ASP A 322 -21.61 5.70 28.18
N VAL A 323 -20.96 5.76 27.01
CA VAL A 323 -20.93 4.63 26.06
C VAL A 323 -20.00 3.55 26.59
N VAL A 324 -20.50 2.33 26.74
CA VAL A 324 -19.69 1.16 27.07
C VAL A 324 -18.75 0.85 25.88
N ILE A 325 -17.47 0.67 26.16
CA ILE A 325 -16.48 0.41 25.11
C ILE A 325 -16.87 -0.84 24.32
N GLY A 326 -17.17 -1.94 25.01
CA GLY A 326 -17.56 -3.19 24.38
C GLY A 326 -16.45 -3.78 23.50
N GLU A 327 -16.78 -4.79 22.72
CA GLU A 327 -15.88 -5.33 21.69
C GLU A 327 -15.85 -4.43 20.46
N ILE A 328 -14.74 -4.42 19.75
CA ILE A 328 -14.65 -3.76 18.45
C ILE A 328 -15.60 -4.47 17.47
N ASP A 329 -16.34 -3.69 16.69
CA ASP A 329 -17.15 -4.20 15.58
C ASP A 329 -16.29 -5.12 14.71
N GLU A 330 -16.82 -6.32 14.40
CA GLU A 330 -16.16 -7.31 13.54
C GLU A 330 -15.69 -6.73 12.20
N LYS A 331 -16.44 -5.76 11.65
CA LYS A 331 -16.06 -5.05 10.42
C LYS A 331 -14.78 -4.23 10.58
N VAL A 332 -14.51 -3.75 11.77
CA VAL A 332 -13.33 -2.97 12.10
C VAL A 332 -12.14 -3.89 12.36
N LYS A 333 -12.37 -5.01 13.06
CA LYS A 333 -11.34 -6.04 13.27
C LYS A 333 -10.83 -6.60 11.95
N ASN A 334 -11.72 -6.78 10.99
CA ASN A 334 -11.44 -7.40 9.70
C ASN A 334 -11.40 -6.38 8.54
N ALA A 335 -10.98 -5.14 8.82
CA ALA A 335 -10.87 -4.11 7.78
C ALA A 335 -9.92 -4.56 6.67
N ILE A 336 -10.47 -4.81 5.49
CA ILE A 336 -9.72 -5.24 4.32
C ILE A 336 -8.85 -4.06 3.83
N PRO A 337 -7.53 -4.24 3.67
CA PRO A 337 -6.65 -3.16 3.26
C PRO A 337 -6.97 -2.63 1.87
N ILE A 338 -6.91 -1.30 1.71
CA ILE A 338 -7.19 -0.61 0.46
C ILE A 338 -5.88 -0.16 -0.18
N MET A 339 -5.70 -0.48 -1.46
CA MET A 339 -4.53 -0.10 -2.24
C MET A 339 -4.93 0.56 -3.56
N THR A 340 -4.03 1.34 -4.13
CA THR A 340 -4.20 1.73 -5.53
C THR A 340 -3.84 0.56 -6.46
N ILE A 341 -4.44 0.51 -7.65
CA ILE A 341 -4.10 -0.49 -8.67
C ILE A 341 -2.59 -0.44 -8.99
N HIS A 342 -2.01 0.76 -9.10
CA HIS A 342 -0.56 0.92 -9.30
C HIS A 342 0.26 0.35 -8.13
N GLY A 343 -0.17 0.58 -6.90
CA GLY A 343 0.52 0.05 -5.71
C GLY A 343 0.37 -1.46 -5.52
N SER A 344 -0.56 -2.09 -6.24
CA SER A 344 -0.77 -3.54 -6.19
C SER A 344 0.04 -4.31 -7.24
N LYS A 345 0.70 -3.61 -8.16
CA LYS A 345 1.52 -4.25 -9.19
C LYS A 345 2.60 -5.13 -8.53
N GLY A 346 2.83 -6.30 -9.09
CA GLY A 346 3.74 -7.30 -8.51
C GLY A 346 3.19 -8.09 -7.30
N CYS A 347 2.11 -7.63 -6.65
CA CYS A 347 1.54 -8.29 -5.47
C CYS A 347 0.37 -9.20 -5.84
N PRO A 348 0.43 -10.51 -5.59
CA PRO A 348 -0.72 -11.40 -5.70
C PRO A 348 -1.54 -11.37 -4.39
N PHE A 349 -2.86 -11.51 -4.51
CA PHE A 349 -3.78 -11.63 -3.37
C PHE A 349 -4.70 -12.84 -3.55
N ASP A 350 -5.17 -13.40 -2.45
CA ASP A 350 -6.11 -14.53 -2.56
C ASP A 350 -7.43 -14.07 -3.17
N THR A 351 -7.92 -12.91 -2.74
CA THR A 351 -9.11 -12.29 -3.34
C THR A 351 -8.95 -10.78 -3.52
N THR A 352 -9.64 -10.20 -4.49
CA THR A 352 -9.66 -8.74 -4.69
C THR A 352 -11.07 -8.21 -4.96
N LEU A 353 -11.37 -7.03 -4.40
CA LEU A 353 -12.45 -6.17 -4.84
C LEU A 353 -11.86 -4.99 -5.62
N VAL A 354 -12.18 -4.86 -6.90
CA VAL A 354 -11.78 -3.72 -7.72
C VAL A 354 -12.94 -2.74 -7.83
N ILE A 355 -12.77 -1.52 -7.34
CA ILE A 355 -13.82 -0.50 -7.36
C ILE A 355 -13.60 0.45 -8.54
N SER A 356 -14.55 0.45 -9.47
CA SER A 356 -14.61 1.39 -10.59
C SER A 356 -14.99 2.80 -10.12
N THR A 357 -14.54 3.83 -10.80
CA THR A 357 -15.01 5.21 -10.59
C THR A 357 -16.38 5.43 -11.24
N LYS A 358 -17.15 6.44 -10.74
CA LYS A 358 -18.46 6.80 -11.30
C LYS A 358 -18.38 7.47 -12.67
N ASN A 359 -17.25 8.07 -13.01
CA ASN A 359 -17.04 8.75 -14.27
C ASN A 359 -15.67 8.40 -14.88
N ALA A 360 -15.55 8.65 -16.17
CA ALA A 360 -14.35 8.36 -16.94
C ALA A 360 -13.26 9.46 -16.88
N ARG A 361 -13.36 10.44 -15.96
CA ARG A 361 -12.39 11.56 -15.89
C ARG A 361 -10.99 11.08 -15.50
N SER A 362 -10.89 10.00 -14.73
CA SER A 362 -9.61 9.42 -14.32
C SER A 362 -9.26 8.26 -15.23
N ILE A 363 -8.24 8.42 -16.04
CA ILE A 363 -7.73 7.38 -16.95
C ILE A 363 -7.51 6.07 -16.18
N GLY A 364 -8.07 4.97 -16.70
CA GLY A 364 -7.98 3.65 -16.08
C GLY A 364 -8.84 3.45 -14.82
N GLY A 365 -9.77 4.35 -14.54
CA GLY A 365 -10.66 4.24 -13.37
C GLY A 365 -12.05 3.69 -13.67
N HIS A 366 -12.55 3.81 -14.90
CA HIS A 366 -13.92 3.44 -15.25
C HIS A 366 -13.98 2.08 -15.94
N TRP A 367 -14.82 1.17 -15.42
CA TRP A 367 -14.88 -0.22 -15.88
C TRP A 367 -15.26 -0.37 -17.36
N LYS A 368 -16.28 0.36 -17.84
CA LYS A 368 -16.77 0.25 -19.21
C LYS A 368 -15.88 0.98 -20.19
N GLU A 369 -15.63 2.29 -19.94
CA GLU A 369 -14.92 3.15 -20.87
C GLU A 369 -13.42 2.87 -20.96
N HIS A 370 -12.83 2.41 -19.86
CA HIS A 370 -11.39 2.21 -19.77
C HIS A 370 -10.98 0.73 -19.79
N TRP A 371 -11.60 -0.12 -18.96
CA TRP A 371 -11.12 -1.50 -18.86
C TRP A 371 -11.64 -2.37 -19.98
N LEU A 372 -12.93 -2.26 -20.35
CA LEU A 372 -13.50 -3.05 -21.45
C LEU A 372 -13.27 -2.42 -22.81
N ASN A 373 -13.66 -1.16 -22.98
CA ASN A 373 -13.65 -0.48 -24.28
C ASN A 373 -12.41 0.41 -24.50
N GLY A 374 -11.58 0.60 -23.49
CA GLY A 374 -10.41 1.47 -23.57
C GLY A 374 -9.25 0.86 -24.37
N THR A 375 -8.26 1.70 -24.62
CA THR A 375 -7.01 1.36 -25.28
C THR A 375 -5.82 1.86 -24.45
N GLY A 376 -4.60 1.46 -24.83
CA GLY A 376 -3.38 1.95 -24.20
C GLY A 376 -3.32 1.70 -22.70
N GLU A 377 -2.78 2.66 -21.95
CA GLU A 377 -2.61 2.58 -20.49
C GLU A 377 -3.93 2.33 -19.74
N ALA A 378 -5.03 2.92 -20.21
CA ALA A 378 -6.33 2.78 -19.57
C ALA A 378 -6.78 1.32 -19.49
N LYS A 379 -6.61 0.58 -20.58
CA LYS A 379 -6.93 -0.86 -20.67
C LYS A 379 -5.96 -1.70 -19.85
N ARG A 380 -4.67 -1.40 -19.90
CA ARG A 380 -3.64 -2.09 -19.11
C ARG A 380 -3.86 -1.95 -17.59
N ILE A 381 -4.36 -0.81 -17.12
CA ILE A 381 -4.74 -0.64 -15.70
C ILE A 381 -5.86 -1.62 -15.32
N GLY A 382 -6.85 -1.81 -16.18
CA GLY A 382 -7.91 -2.81 -15.96
C GLY A 382 -7.36 -4.24 -15.92
N TYR A 383 -6.46 -4.57 -16.83
CA TYR A 383 -5.77 -5.85 -16.88
C TYR A 383 -4.97 -6.11 -15.58
N VAL A 384 -4.16 -5.15 -15.14
CA VAL A 384 -3.42 -5.27 -13.89
C VAL A 384 -4.37 -5.49 -12.71
N ALA A 385 -5.47 -4.72 -12.62
CA ALA A 385 -6.44 -4.88 -11.55
C ALA A 385 -7.10 -6.26 -11.55
N GLY A 386 -7.48 -6.77 -12.73
CA GLY A 386 -8.13 -8.06 -12.91
C GLY A 386 -7.21 -9.26 -12.60
N THR A 387 -5.90 -9.11 -12.77
CA THR A 387 -4.93 -10.20 -12.62
C THR A 387 -4.26 -10.28 -11.24
N ARG A 388 -4.75 -9.50 -10.25
CA ARG A 388 -4.17 -9.56 -8.88
C ARG A 388 -4.74 -10.67 -8.03
N ALA A 389 -5.96 -11.12 -8.28
CA ALA A 389 -6.62 -12.17 -7.53
C ALA A 389 -6.17 -13.57 -7.95
N LYS A 390 -6.08 -14.48 -6.97
CA LYS A 390 -5.86 -15.91 -7.22
C LYS A 390 -7.19 -16.67 -7.40
N TYR A 391 -8.16 -16.42 -6.50
CA TYR A 391 -9.35 -17.28 -6.39
C TYR A 391 -10.68 -16.54 -6.58
N LEU A 392 -10.76 -15.26 -6.19
CA LEU A 392 -11.98 -14.46 -6.31
C LEU A 392 -11.64 -13.03 -6.74
N LEU A 393 -12.23 -12.62 -7.85
CA LEU A 393 -12.25 -11.25 -8.32
C LEU A 393 -13.66 -10.69 -8.26
N VAL A 394 -13.85 -9.63 -7.49
CA VAL A 394 -15.11 -8.87 -7.44
C VAL A 394 -14.91 -7.53 -8.13
N TRP A 395 -15.76 -7.20 -9.08
CA TRP A 395 -15.84 -5.87 -9.68
C TRP A 395 -17.01 -5.10 -9.07
N GLY A 396 -16.68 -4.07 -8.30
CA GLY A 396 -17.64 -3.07 -7.85
C GLY A 396 -17.81 -1.99 -8.93
N VAL A 397 -18.97 -1.89 -9.51
CA VAL A 397 -19.29 -0.92 -10.57
C VAL A 397 -20.40 0.02 -10.11
N PRO A 398 -20.32 1.31 -10.45
CA PRO A 398 -21.38 2.23 -10.09
C PRO A 398 -22.64 1.93 -10.90
N LYS A 399 -23.82 2.00 -10.24
CA LYS A 399 -25.10 2.02 -10.97
C LYS A 399 -25.09 3.17 -11.96
N MET A 400 -25.39 2.86 -13.19
CA MET A 400 -25.59 3.86 -14.23
C MET A 400 -26.99 4.43 -14.02
N ASN A 401 -27.12 5.73 -13.79
CA ASN A 401 -28.42 6.36 -13.83
C ASN A 401 -28.98 6.16 -15.25
N SER A 402 -30.08 5.42 -15.34
CA SER A 402 -30.85 5.23 -16.57
C SER A 402 -31.35 6.56 -17.11
#